data_6b21c03e709212f2977a686a26754437
#
_entry.id   6b21c03e709212f2977a686a26754437
#
_cell.length_a   1.000
_cell.length_b   1.000
_cell.length_c   1.000
_cell.angle_alpha   90.00
_cell.angle_beta   90.00
_cell.angle_gamma   90.00
#
_symmetry.space_group_name_H-M   'P 1'
#
loop_
_entity.id
_entity.type
_entity.pdbx_description
1 polymer ?
#
loop_
_entity_poly.entity_id
_entity_poly.type
_entity_poly.pdbx_seq_one_letter_code
_entity_poly.pdbx_strand_id
1 'polypeptide(L)'
;MVDLSQLYDNCVYSSIAHALFVLKEPFFSASQSWDGMNYSFNDFSGTRGTISFDLSGNILAGAVRSDESEQCNLYPEFKAIELFANAPENVKLLAQKEALEYLYDEADGVTQPIATAAFWSVGGEIVIDEDIEEFKANGGEYLFTIGVSHEELRDYWRGEYDLNNEELAAVDLIYERFKARGAIRSEDVPIIKSKEVQEPKKRGLFGRKQKTVEQEPDGYAECIASLGELGIVIE
;
A
#
# COMPACT_ATOMS: atom_id res chain seq x y z
N MET A 1 -6.53 16.16 9.19
CA MET A 1 -6.53 14.97 8.32
C MET A 1 -7.14 15.37 6.98
N VAL A 2 -6.67 14.84 5.88
CA VAL A 2 -7.19 15.09 4.52
C VAL A 2 -8.56 14.44 4.32
N ASP A 3 -9.28 14.83 3.26
CA ASP A 3 -10.52 14.16 2.86
C ASP A 3 -10.25 12.85 2.07
N LEU A 4 -11.31 12.12 1.74
CA LEU A 4 -11.24 10.86 1.01
C LEU A 4 -10.50 10.99 -0.33
N SER A 5 -10.77 12.04 -1.10
CA SER A 5 -10.17 12.23 -2.42
C SER A 5 -8.66 12.44 -2.31
N GLN A 6 -8.25 13.28 -1.36
CA GLN A 6 -6.85 13.52 -1.09
C GLN A 6 -6.16 12.27 -0.53
N LEU A 7 -6.83 11.49 0.31
CA LEU A 7 -6.29 10.24 0.84
C LEU A 7 -6.07 9.20 -0.28
N TYR A 8 -7.02 9.08 -1.21
CA TYR A 8 -6.86 8.24 -2.40
C TYR A 8 -5.64 8.68 -3.23
N ASP A 9 -5.56 9.96 -3.54
CA ASP A 9 -4.43 10.56 -4.27
C ASP A 9 -3.09 10.30 -3.55
N ASN A 10 -3.09 10.38 -2.23
CA ASN A 10 -1.91 10.13 -1.40
C ASN A 10 -1.49 8.64 -1.43
N CYS A 11 -2.44 7.71 -1.39
CA CYS A 11 -2.15 6.28 -1.56
C CYS A 11 -1.54 6.00 -2.95
N VAL A 12 -2.08 6.60 -4.01
CA VAL A 12 -1.51 6.48 -5.36
C VAL A 12 -0.09 7.03 -5.42
N TYR A 13 0.13 8.23 -4.87
CA TYR A 13 1.48 8.83 -4.82
C TYR A 13 2.46 7.96 -4.05
N SER A 14 2.05 7.44 -2.90
CA SER A 14 2.85 6.52 -2.07
C SER A 14 3.27 5.28 -2.85
N SER A 15 2.34 4.69 -3.60
CA SER A 15 2.62 3.49 -4.40
C SER A 15 3.56 3.77 -5.58
N ILE A 16 3.48 4.96 -6.20
CA ILE A 16 4.43 5.35 -7.24
C ILE A 16 5.83 5.55 -6.64
N ALA A 17 5.94 6.21 -5.48
CA ALA A 17 7.20 6.36 -4.77
C ALA A 17 7.80 5.00 -4.39
N HIS A 18 6.97 4.09 -3.88
CA HIS A 18 7.33 2.73 -3.55
C HIS A 18 7.81 1.94 -4.78
N ALA A 19 7.11 2.03 -5.92
CA ALA A 19 7.52 1.35 -7.14
C ALA A 19 8.93 1.77 -7.59
N LEU A 20 9.30 3.05 -7.45
CA LEU A 20 10.66 3.50 -7.74
C LEU A 20 11.68 3.06 -6.68
N PHE A 21 11.29 2.95 -5.41
CA PHE A 21 12.12 2.36 -4.36
C PHE A 21 12.43 0.88 -4.65
N VAL A 22 11.46 0.12 -5.12
CA VAL A 22 11.58 -1.30 -5.49
C VAL A 22 12.61 -1.53 -6.61
N LEU A 23 12.89 -0.56 -7.47
CA LEU A 23 14.02 -0.65 -8.42
C LEU A 23 15.36 -0.90 -7.72
N LYS A 24 15.52 -0.44 -6.48
CA LYS A 24 16.75 -0.59 -5.68
C LYS A 24 16.63 -1.75 -4.71
N GLU A 25 15.45 -1.93 -4.12
CA GLU A 25 15.17 -2.86 -3.03
C GLU A 25 13.98 -3.77 -3.37
N PRO A 26 14.15 -4.69 -4.35
CA PRO A 26 13.04 -5.48 -4.89
C PRO A 26 12.41 -6.47 -3.89
N PHE A 27 13.08 -6.77 -2.79
CA PHE A 27 12.52 -7.61 -1.71
C PHE A 27 11.34 -6.97 -0.99
N PHE A 28 11.18 -5.65 -1.11
CA PHE A 28 10.09 -4.90 -0.50
C PHE A 28 8.88 -4.72 -1.43
N SER A 29 8.83 -5.37 -2.60
CA SER A 29 7.73 -5.19 -3.57
C SER A 29 6.33 -5.42 -2.98
N ALA A 30 6.21 -6.28 -1.96
CA ALA A 30 4.96 -6.55 -1.26
C ALA A 30 4.64 -5.58 -0.10
N SER A 31 5.44 -4.51 0.12
CA SER A 31 5.14 -3.52 1.18
C SER A 31 3.91 -2.68 0.86
N GLN A 32 3.62 -2.47 -0.41
CA GLN A 32 2.44 -1.78 -0.89
C GLN A 32 1.92 -2.49 -2.15
N SER A 33 0.61 -2.59 -2.28
CA SER A 33 -0.03 -3.21 -3.44
C SER A 33 -1.44 -2.67 -3.66
N TRP A 34 -1.96 -2.85 -4.88
CA TRP A 34 -3.33 -2.53 -5.24
C TRP A 34 -4.03 -3.74 -5.86
N ASP A 35 -5.27 -3.95 -5.46
CA ASP A 35 -6.20 -4.86 -6.13
C ASP A 35 -7.51 -4.10 -6.39
N GLY A 36 -7.69 -3.66 -7.64
CA GLY A 36 -8.79 -2.80 -8.02
C GLY A 36 -8.78 -1.46 -7.28
N MET A 37 -9.67 -1.27 -6.33
CA MET A 37 -9.80 -0.08 -5.50
C MET A 37 -9.32 -0.30 -4.05
N ASN A 38 -8.60 -1.40 -3.81
CA ASN A 38 -8.07 -1.77 -2.52
C ASN A 38 -6.57 -1.50 -2.47
N TYR A 39 -6.18 -0.54 -1.64
CA TYR A 39 -4.79 -0.26 -1.34
C TYR A 39 -4.37 -1.03 -0.10
N SER A 40 -3.34 -1.85 -0.19
CA SER A 40 -2.79 -2.61 0.92
C SER A 40 -1.37 -2.16 1.26
N PHE A 41 -1.03 -2.19 2.53
CA PHE A 41 0.31 -1.92 3.03
C PHE A 41 0.75 -2.94 4.06
N ASN A 42 2.07 -3.16 4.16
CA ASN A 42 2.71 -4.07 5.11
C ASN A 42 4.11 -3.56 5.43
N ASP A 43 4.41 -3.32 6.70
CA ASP A 43 5.71 -2.84 7.16
C ASP A 43 6.74 -3.95 7.42
N PHE A 44 6.32 -5.22 7.24
CA PHE A 44 7.10 -6.42 7.58
C PHE A 44 7.57 -6.50 9.06
N SER A 45 7.07 -5.60 9.91
CA SER A 45 7.37 -5.54 11.35
C SER A 45 6.16 -5.91 12.21
N GLY A 46 5.07 -6.35 11.58
CA GLY A 46 3.85 -6.81 12.25
C GLY A 46 2.65 -5.89 12.04
N THR A 47 2.78 -4.77 11.30
CA THR A 47 1.65 -3.92 10.93
C THR A 47 1.32 -4.07 9.46
N ARG A 48 0.06 -4.37 9.17
CA ARG A 48 -0.48 -4.44 7.83
C ARG A 48 -1.91 -3.91 7.79
N GLY A 49 -2.34 -3.43 6.65
CA GLY A 49 -3.70 -2.90 6.53
C GLY A 49 -4.16 -2.77 5.09
N THR A 50 -5.45 -2.49 4.95
CA THR A 50 -6.09 -2.26 3.66
C THR A 50 -7.04 -1.07 3.75
N ILE A 51 -7.03 -0.24 2.71
CA ILE A 51 -7.98 0.85 2.52
C ILE A 51 -8.74 0.57 1.23
N SER A 52 -10.02 0.29 1.36
CA SER A 52 -10.93 0.05 0.23
C SER A 52 -11.70 1.32 -0.10
N PHE A 53 -11.66 1.74 -1.36
CA PHE A 53 -12.30 2.97 -1.84
C PHE A 53 -13.51 2.65 -2.72
N ASP A 54 -14.62 3.35 -2.51
CA ASP A 54 -15.70 3.52 -3.48
C ASP A 54 -15.84 5.00 -3.79
N LEU A 55 -15.11 5.45 -4.81
CA LEU A 55 -15.11 6.86 -5.21
C LEU A 55 -16.48 7.32 -5.73
N SER A 56 -17.27 6.42 -6.30
CA SER A 56 -18.61 6.72 -6.81
C SER A 56 -19.62 6.94 -5.68
N GLY A 57 -19.48 6.17 -4.61
CA GLY A 57 -20.26 6.29 -3.38
C GLY A 57 -19.72 7.35 -2.41
N ASN A 58 -18.54 7.92 -2.69
CA ASN A 58 -17.83 8.83 -1.80
C ASN A 58 -17.62 8.25 -0.39
N ILE A 59 -17.25 6.97 -0.33
CA ILE A 59 -16.98 6.23 0.90
C ILE A 59 -15.64 5.49 0.80
N LEU A 60 -15.05 5.24 1.97
CA LEU A 60 -13.95 4.30 2.15
C LEU A 60 -14.16 3.50 3.44
N ALA A 61 -13.50 2.34 3.51
CA ALA A 61 -13.31 1.55 4.71
C ALA A 61 -11.84 1.17 4.83
N GLY A 62 -11.21 1.50 5.95
CA GLY A 62 -9.84 1.14 6.26
C GLY A 62 -9.80 0.22 7.48
N ALA A 63 -9.01 -0.85 7.39
CA ALA A 63 -8.77 -1.78 8.47
C ALA A 63 -7.26 -2.04 8.61
N VAL A 64 -6.79 -2.09 9.82
CA VAL A 64 -5.38 -2.30 10.14
C VAL A 64 -5.27 -3.41 11.18
N ARG A 65 -4.24 -4.22 11.05
CA ARG A 65 -3.79 -5.17 12.06
C ARG A 65 -2.39 -4.79 12.50
N SER A 66 -2.19 -4.76 13.81
CA SER A 66 -0.88 -4.71 14.45
C SER A 66 -0.71 -5.94 15.34
N ASP A 67 0.34 -6.72 15.10
CA ASP A 67 0.63 -7.92 15.90
C ASP A 67 1.05 -7.55 17.35
N GLU A 68 1.41 -6.28 17.60
CA GLU A 68 1.74 -5.76 18.92
C GLU A 68 0.51 -5.28 19.71
N SER A 69 -0.66 -5.14 19.05
CA SER A 69 -1.88 -4.70 19.70
C SER A 69 -2.47 -5.75 20.64
N GLU A 70 -2.84 -5.34 21.85
CA GLU A 70 -3.56 -6.21 22.80
C GLU A 70 -4.93 -6.68 22.27
N GLN A 71 -5.50 -5.99 21.30
CA GLN A 71 -6.75 -6.40 20.63
C GLN A 71 -6.60 -7.75 19.90
N CYS A 72 -5.40 -8.14 19.47
CA CYS A 72 -5.16 -9.44 18.90
C CYS A 72 -5.53 -10.58 19.88
N ASN A 73 -5.43 -10.35 21.18
CA ASN A 73 -5.76 -11.33 22.21
C ASN A 73 -7.27 -11.55 22.39
N LEU A 74 -8.12 -10.72 21.75
CA LEU A 74 -9.58 -10.86 21.80
C LEU A 74 -10.12 -11.88 20.80
N TYR A 75 -9.31 -12.28 19.82
CA TYR A 75 -9.68 -13.26 18.81
C TYR A 75 -9.52 -14.70 19.37
N PRO A 76 -10.39 -15.67 18.96
CA PRO A 76 -11.37 -15.56 17.86
C PRO A 76 -12.77 -15.06 18.27
N GLU A 77 -13.04 -14.73 19.52
CA GLU A 77 -14.37 -14.32 19.99
C GLU A 77 -14.81 -12.96 19.40
N PHE A 78 -13.88 -12.00 19.33
CA PHE A 78 -14.10 -10.71 18.71
C PHE A 78 -14.21 -10.86 17.18
N LYS A 79 -15.03 -10.03 16.55
CA LYS A 79 -15.17 -10.00 15.09
C LYS A 79 -14.69 -8.65 14.57
N ALA A 80 -13.77 -8.65 13.61
CA ALA A 80 -13.19 -7.43 13.05
C ALA A 80 -14.23 -6.42 12.54
N ILE A 81 -15.40 -6.89 12.09
CA ILE A 81 -16.51 -6.00 11.67
C ILE A 81 -17.08 -5.17 12.83
N GLU A 82 -16.86 -5.56 14.09
CA GLU A 82 -17.32 -4.81 15.26
C GLU A 82 -16.58 -3.47 15.40
N LEU A 83 -15.36 -3.36 14.84
CA LEU A 83 -14.63 -2.08 14.74
C LEU A 83 -15.38 -1.04 13.89
N PHE A 84 -16.31 -1.46 13.06
CA PHE A 84 -17.16 -0.61 12.22
C PHE A 84 -18.58 -0.45 12.79
N ALA A 85 -18.80 -0.73 14.09
CA ALA A 85 -20.15 -0.75 14.70
C ALA A 85 -20.93 0.54 14.45
N ASN A 86 -20.28 1.70 14.53
CA ASN A 86 -20.88 3.03 14.34
C ASN A 86 -20.78 3.55 12.89
N ALA A 87 -20.16 2.79 11.97
CA ALA A 87 -20.10 3.18 10.57
C ALA A 87 -21.47 3.04 9.86
N PRO A 88 -21.74 3.82 8.80
CA PRO A 88 -22.90 3.64 7.95
C PRO A 88 -22.93 2.23 7.32
N GLU A 89 -24.12 1.73 6.99
CA GLU A 89 -24.32 0.37 6.48
C GLU A 89 -23.55 0.10 5.17
N ASN A 90 -23.50 1.07 4.27
CA ASN A 90 -22.73 0.95 3.01
C ASN A 90 -21.22 0.85 3.27
N VAL A 91 -20.70 1.51 4.30
CA VAL A 91 -19.29 1.37 4.74
C VAL A 91 -19.04 -0.01 5.33
N LYS A 92 -19.96 -0.52 6.19
CA LYS A 92 -19.87 -1.89 6.73
C LYS A 92 -19.82 -2.94 5.63
N LEU A 93 -20.66 -2.77 4.61
CA LEU A 93 -20.66 -3.66 3.45
C LEU A 93 -19.36 -3.60 2.66
N LEU A 94 -18.78 -2.40 2.49
CA LEU A 94 -17.47 -2.23 1.86
C LEU A 94 -16.38 -2.88 2.70
N ALA A 95 -16.37 -2.65 4.02
CA ALA A 95 -15.43 -3.26 4.93
C ALA A 95 -15.46 -4.80 4.86
N GLN A 96 -16.66 -5.40 4.91
CA GLN A 96 -16.83 -6.86 4.88
C GLN A 96 -16.43 -7.52 3.57
N LYS A 97 -16.69 -6.84 2.44
CA LYS A 97 -16.48 -7.43 1.11
C LYS A 97 -15.09 -7.18 0.56
N GLU A 98 -14.42 -6.17 1.08
CA GLU A 98 -13.17 -5.68 0.54
C GLU A 98 -12.10 -5.56 1.65
N ALA A 99 -12.10 -4.52 2.48
CA ALA A 99 -10.98 -4.21 3.38
C ALA A 99 -10.60 -5.36 4.33
N LEU A 100 -11.57 -6.08 4.87
CA LEU A 100 -11.33 -7.20 5.79
C LEU A 100 -10.91 -8.49 5.07
N GLU A 101 -11.17 -8.64 3.77
CA GLU A 101 -10.78 -9.83 3.01
C GLU A 101 -9.24 -9.99 2.93
N TYR A 102 -8.49 -8.91 3.01
CA TYR A 102 -7.02 -8.91 2.97
C TYR A 102 -6.37 -9.17 4.34
N LEU A 103 -7.17 -9.28 5.41
CA LEU A 103 -6.70 -9.44 6.78
C LEU A 103 -7.06 -10.80 7.40
N TYR A 104 -7.44 -11.79 6.57
CA TYR A 104 -7.68 -13.14 7.07
C TYR A 104 -6.42 -13.75 7.67
N ASP A 105 -6.56 -14.32 8.85
CA ASP A 105 -5.52 -15.08 9.53
C ASP A 105 -6.14 -16.12 10.48
N GLU A 106 -5.30 -16.97 11.09
CA GLU A 106 -5.74 -17.98 12.03
C GLU A 106 -5.51 -17.51 13.48
N ALA A 107 -6.57 -17.57 14.28
CA ALA A 107 -6.51 -17.41 15.73
C ALA A 107 -7.17 -18.63 16.40
N ASP A 108 -6.41 -19.36 17.20
CA ASP A 108 -6.86 -20.57 17.92
C ASP A 108 -7.60 -21.58 17.03
N GLY A 109 -7.12 -21.79 15.80
CA GLY A 109 -7.70 -22.73 14.83
C GLY A 109 -8.94 -22.20 14.10
N VAL A 110 -9.27 -20.91 14.26
CA VAL A 110 -10.35 -20.25 13.55
C VAL A 110 -9.78 -19.26 12.54
N THR A 111 -10.06 -19.47 11.25
CA THR A 111 -9.68 -18.55 10.18
C THR A 111 -10.75 -17.48 10.03
N GLN A 112 -10.39 -16.23 10.25
CA GLN A 112 -11.27 -15.06 10.13
C GLN A 112 -10.45 -13.79 9.90
N PRO A 113 -11.07 -12.66 9.48
CA PRO A 113 -10.39 -11.38 9.45
C PRO A 113 -9.93 -10.98 10.86
N ILE A 114 -8.67 -10.57 10.99
CA ILE A 114 -8.10 -10.03 12.23
C ILE A 114 -7.70 -8.59 11.97
N ALA A 115 -8.38 -7.64 12.61
CA ALA A 115 -8.07 -6.23 12.57
C ALA A 115 -8.05 -5.66 14.00
N THR A 116 -7.20 -4.69 14.24
CA THR A 116 -7.00 -4.08 15.57
C THR A 116 -7.39 -2.60 15.59
N ALA A 117 -7.48 -1.96 14.41
CA ALA A 117 -7.96 -0.59 14.25
C ALA A 117 -8.78 -0.47 12.96
N ALA A 118 -9.74 0.44 12.94
CA ALA A 118 -10.52 0.74 11.75
C ALA A 118 -10.83 2.24 11.64
N PHE A 119 -11.01 2.67 10.41
CA PHE A 119 -11.46 4.02 10.08
C PHE A 119 -12.29 3.99 8.80
N TRP A 120 -13.08 5.04 8.57
CA TRP A 120 -13.94 5.10 7.39
C TRP A 120 -14.20 6.55 6.99
N SER A 121 -14.98 6.76 5.93
CA SER A 121 -15.43 8.11 5.58
C SER A 121 -16.94 8.26 5.67
N VAL A 122 -17.37 9.47 6.05
CA VAL A 122 -18.75 9.93 5.99
C VAL A 122 -18.77 11.26 5.27
N GLY A 123 -19.46 11.33 4.12
CA GLY A 123 -19.49 12.55 3.31
C GLY A 123 -18.11 13.01 2.82
N GLY A 124 -17.16 12.10 2.69
CA GLY A 124 -15.77 12.38 2.31
C GLY A 124 -14.84 12.74 3.48
N GLU A 125 -15.36 12.99 4.67
CA GLU A 125 -14.56 13.23 5.87
C GLU A 125 -14.14 11.90 6.51
N ILE A 126 -12.87 11.80 6.92
CA ILE A 126 -12.33 10.60 7.58
C ILE A 126 -12.75 10.60 9.06
N VAL A 127 -13.28 9.47 9.49
CA VAL A 127 -13.77 9.21 10.84
C VAL A 127 -12.93 8.11 11.49
N ILE A 128 -12.46 8.37 12.70
CA ILE A 128 -11.89 7.41 13.63
C ILE A 128 -12.82 7.42 14.86
N ASP A 129 -13.34 6.25 15.24
CA ASP A 129 -14.39 6.14 16.27
C ASP A 129 -13.82 5.90 17.67
N GLU A 130 -12.55 5.63 17.78
CA GLU A 130 -11.81 5.43 19.02
C GLU A 130 -10.94 6.64 19.37
N ASP A 131 -10.37 6.67 20.58
CA ASP A 131 -9.37 7.67 20.95
C ASP A 131 -8.16 7.59 20.00
N ILE A 132 -7.60 8.75 19.63
CA ILE A 132 -6.52 8.84 18.66
C ILE A 132 -5.25 8.08 19.11
N GLU A 133 -4.92 8.14 20.39
CA GLU A 133 -3.73 7.45 20.91
C GLU A 133 -3.97 5.93 20.98
N GLU A 134 -5.19 5.50 21.28
CA GLU A 134 -5.60 4.11 21.21
C GLU A 134 -5.58 3.60 19.77
N PHE A 135 -6.14 4.36 18.82
CA PHE A 135 -6.10 4.04 17.40
C PHE A 135 -4.67 3.85 16.89
N LYS A 136 -3.74 4.75 17.26
CA LYS A 136 -2.33 4.63 16.91
C LYS A 136 -1.68 3.39 17.53
N ALA A 137 -1.91 3.15 18.82
CA ALA A 137 -1.39 1.98 19.53
C ALA A 137 -1.89 0.66 18.92
N ASN A 138 -3.06 0.68 18.28
CA ASN A 138 -3.65 -0.45 17.57
C ASN A 138 -3.21 -0.55 16.10
N GLY A 139 -2.18 0.19 15.68
CA GLY A 139 -1.58 0.13 14.34
C GLY A 139 -2.07 1.21 13.37
N GLY A 140 -2.99 2.09 13.80
CA GLY A 140 -3.54 3.16 12.96
C GLY A 140 -2.57 4.31 12.63
N GLU A 141 -1.33 4.28 13.11
CA GLU A 141 -0.32 5.33 12.86
C GLU A 141 -0.11 5.59 11.37
N TYR A 142 -0.18 4.54 10.54
CA TYR A 142 0.00 4.67 9.09
C TYR A 142 -0.98 5.65 8.43
N LEU A 143 -2.22 5.73 8.94
CA LEU A 143 -3.19 6.72 8.44
C LEU A 143 -2.69 8.16 8.62
N PHE A 144 -1.97 8.45 9.70
CA PHE A 144 -1.42 9.79 9.93
C PHE A 144 -0.20 10.08 9.05
N THR A 145 0.52 9.04 8.61
CA THR A 145 1.60 9.17 7.63
C THR A 145 1.06 9.56 6.26
N ILE A 146 0.01 8.89 5.78
CA ILE A 146 -0.56 9.15 4.44
C ILE A 146 -1.68 10.21 4.46
N GLY A 147 -2.26 10.53 5.61
CA GLY A 147 -3.35 11.48 5.79
C GLY A 147 -2.91 12.95 5.94
N VAL A 148 -1.77 13.31 5.36
CA VAL A 148 -1.14 14.64 5.41
C VAL A 148 -1.29 15.38 4.08
N SER A 149 -0.80 16.62 4.00
CA SER A 149 -0.74 17.34 2.72
C SER A 149 0.19 16.63 1.73
N HIS A 150 -0.01 16.86 0.44
CA HIS A 150 0.82 16.25 -0.60
C HIS A 150 2.31 16.63 -0.46
N GLU A 151 2.61 17.85 -0.03
CA GLU A 151 3.99 18.31 0.18
C GLU A 151 4.67 17.55 1.33
N GLU A 152 3.96 17.40 2.47
CA GLU A 152 4.45 16.62 3.62
C GLU A 152 4.65 15.14 3.25
N LEU A 153 3.71 14.55 2.50
CA LEU A 153 3.81 13.18 2.03
C LEU A 153 5.02 12.97 1.11
N ARG A 154 5.23 13.91 0.19
CA ARG A 154 6.36 13.91 -0.73
C ARG A 154 7.69 13.95 0.01
N ASP A 155 7.80 14.82 1.02
CA ASP A 155 9.01 14.92 1.85
C ASP A 155 9.20 13.67 2.72
N TYR A 156 8.12 13.09 3.22
CA TYR A 156 8.16 11.83 3.96
C TYR A 156 8.75 10.70 3.10
N TRP A 157 8.20 10.44 1.91
CA TRP A 157 8.69 9.36 1.04
C TRP A 157 10.10 9.62 0.50
N ARG A 158 10.46 10.89 0.31
CA ARG A 158 11.84 11.25 -0.02
C ARG A 158 12.81 10.77 1.05
N GLY A 159 12.48 10.98 2.32
CA GLY A 159 13.30 10.55 3.44
C GLY A 159 13.27 9.04 3.66
N GLU A 160 12.08 8.45 3.67
CA GLU A 160 11.86 7.03 3.96
C GLU A 160 12.53 6.11 2.93
N TYR A 161 12.44 6.46 1.65
CA TYR A 161 13.00 5.66 0.56
C TYR A 161 14.36 6.17 0.06
N ASP A 162 14.96 7.15 0.74
CA ASP A 162 16.21 7.82 0.34
C ASP A 162 16.19 8.18 -1.17
N LEU A 163 15.11 8.85 -1.60
CA LEU A 163 14.93 9.24 -2.98
C LEU A 163 15.77 10.49 -3.28
N ASN A 164 16.65 10.37 -4.27
CA ASN A 164 17.38 11.53 -4.78
C ASN A 164 16.44 12.45 -5.62
N ASN A 165 16.96 13.60 -6.06
CA ASN A 165 16.16 14.59 -6.79
C ASN A 165 15.65 14.07 -8.15
N GLU A 166 16.38 13.19 -8.82
CA GLU A 166 15.99 12.59 -10.10
C GLU A 166 14.87 11.57 -9.90
N GLU A 167 15.00 10.71 -8.88
CA GLU A 167 13.98 9.74 -8.49
C GLU A 167 12.69 10.44 -8.07
N LEU A 168 12.80 11.47 -7.24
CA LEU A 168 11.64 12.22 -6.80
C LEU A 168 10.95 12.97 -7.96
N ALA A 169 11.70 13.52 -8.91
CA ALA A 169 11.14 14.13 -10.11
C ALA A 169 10.43 13.08 -11.00
N ALA A 170 10.92 11.85 -11.04
CA ALA A 170 10.27 10.75 -11.72
C ALA A 170 8.93 10.37 -11.06
N VAL A 171 8.90 10.28 -9.71
CA VAL A 171 7.66 10.07 -8.96
C VAL A 171 6.63 11.15 -9.30
N ASP A 172 7.03 12.43 -9.21
CA ASP A 172 6.16 13.58 -9.50
C ASP A 172 5.62 13.52 -10.93
N LEU A 173 6.48 13.22 -11.92
CA LEU A 173 6.09 13.10 -13.32
C LEU A 173 5.06 11.98 -13.54
N ILE A 174 5.32 10.78 -12.99
CA ILE A 174 4.42 9.64 -13.13
C ILE A 174 3.06 9.97 -12.50
N TYR A 175 3.06 10.55 -11.31
CA TYR A 175 1.83 10.95 -10.61
C TYR A 175 1.02 11.98 -11.40
N GLU A 176 1.65 13.04 -11.91
CA GLU A 176 0.97 14.05 -12.74
C GLU A 176 0.39 13.45 -14.03
N ARG A 177 1.11 12.52 -14.66
CA ARG A 177 0.61 11.79 -15.84
C ARG A 177 -0.57 10.88 -15.49
N PHE A 178 -0.49 10.17 -14.37
CA PHE A 178 -1.60 9.37 -13.88
C PHE A 178 -2.86 10.22 -13.67
N LYS A 179 -2.76 11.35 -12.99
CA LYS A 179 -3.90 12.27 -12.77
C LYS A 179 -4.46 12.83 -14.07
N ALA A 180 -3.60 13.13 -15.03
CA ALA A 180 -4.00 13.60 -16.35
C ALA A 180 -4.52 12.49 -17.28
N ARG A 181 -4.50 11.21 -16.85
CA ARG A 181 -4.76 10.03 -17.67
C ARG A 181 -3.92 10.00 -18.96
N GLY A 182 -2.68 10.50 -18.85
CA GLY A 182 -1.73 10.58 -19.95
C GLY A 182 -0.88 9.30 -20.05
N ALA A 183 -0.41 9.00 -21.26
CA ALA A 183 0.58 7.95 -21.47
C ALA A 183 1.92 8.33 -20.82
N ILE A 184 2.61 7.32 -20.29
CA ILE A 184 3.96 7.43 -19.73
C ILE A 184 4.89 6.63 -20.64
N ARG A 185 5.92 7.29 -21.16
CA ARG A 185 6.92 6.63 -21.99
C ARG A 185 8.18 6.37 -21.17
N SER A 186 8.84 5.25 -21.41
CA SER A 186 10.10 4.92 -20.75
C SER A 186 11.18 6.00 -20.94
N GLU A 187 11.14 6.72 -22.06
CA GLU A 187 12.05 7.84 -22.35
C GLU A 187 11.78 9.09 -21.48
N ASP A 188 10.55 9.25 -20.97
CA ASP A 188 10.16 10.36 -20.06
C ASP A 188 10.62 10.07 -18.62
N VAL A 189 10.97 8.81 -18.32
CA VAL A 189 11.41 8.36 -16.98
C VAL A 189 12.78 7.65 -17.09
N PRO A 190 13.87 8.41 -17.27
CA PRO A 190 15.21 7.87 -17.56
C PRO A 190 15.70 6.85 -16.55
N ILE A 191 15.30 6.97 -15.28
CA ILE A 191 15.69 6.04 -14.21
C ILE A 191 15.14 4.63 -14.45
N ILE A 192 13.90 4.51 -14.93
CA ILE A 192 13.28 3.22 -15.27
C ILE A 192 14.00 2.66 -16.52
N LYS A 193 14.16 3.49 -17.55
CA LYS A 193 14.86 3.10 -18.78
C LYS A 193 16.28 2.59 -18.54
N SER A 194 17.04 3.21 -17.62
CA SER A 194 18.40 2.82 -17.31
C SER A 194 18.51 1.41 -16.70
N LYS A 195 17.44 0.89 -16.11
CA LYS A 195 17.36 -0.44 -15.51
C LYS A 195 16.89 -1.51 -16.51
N GLU A 196 16.04 -1.14 -17.48
CA GLU A 196 15.58 -2.03 -18.56
C GLU A 196 16.75 -2.65 -19.35
N VAL A 197 17.84 -1.91 -19.53
CA VAL A 197 18.99 -2.31 -20.36
C VAL A 197 19.97 -3.26 -19.63
N GLN A 198 19.78 -3.56 -18.37
CA GLN A 198 20.62 -4.52 -17.66
C GLN A 198 20.24 -5.96 -18.05
N GLU A 199 20.75 -6.46 -19.19
CA GLU A 199 20.62 -7.89 -19.53
C GLU A 199 21.13 -8.76 -18.36
N PRO A 200 20.43 -9.87 -18.05
CA PRO A 200 20.91 -10.82 -17.05
C PRO A 200 22.31 -11.29 -17.45
N LYS A 201 23.30 -11.06 -16.61
CA LYS A 201 24.66 -11.53 -16.80
C LYS A 201 24.61 -13.03 -17.04
N LYS A 202 24.83 -13.48 -18.29
CA LYS A 202 25.02 -14.90 -18.64
C LYS A 202 26.18 -15.43 -17.81
N ARG A 203 25.88 -16.07 -16.68
CA ARG A 203 26.87 -16.83 -15.90
C ARG A 203 27.29 -18.02 -16.74
N GLY A 204 28.59 -18.07 -17.02
CA GLY A 204 29.24 -19.07 -17.87
C GLY A 204 28.96 -20.51 -17.44
N LEU A 205 28.86 -21.33 -18.45
CA LEU A 205 28.67 -22.77 -18.45
C LEU A 205 29.86 -23.49 -17.78
N PHE A 206 29.78 -23.74 -16.46
CA PHE A 206 30.58 -24.81 -15.86
C PHE A 206 29.72 -25.55 -14.84
N GLY A 207 29.48 -26.83 -15.14
CA GLY A 207 28.58 -27.69 -14.42
C GLY A 207 28.99 -27.96 -12.96
N ARG A 208 28.07 -27.68 -12.07
CA ARG A 208 27.87 -28.33 -10.78
C ARG A 208 26.37 -28.33 -10.50
N LYS A 209 25.81 -29.47 -10.07
CA LYS A 209 24.42 -29.57 -9.61
C LYS A 209 24.17 -28.47 -8.59
N GLN A 210 23.47 -27.43 -9.00
CA GLN A 210 23.06 -26.33 -8.12
C GLN A 210 21.85 -26.79 -7.30
N LYS A 211 21.95 -26.64 -5.96
CA LYS A 211 20.79 -26.32 -5.14
C LYS A 211 20.04 -25.18 -5.81
N THR A 212 18.72 -25.26 -5.87
CA THR A 212 17.83 -24.15 -6.27
C THR A 212 18.26 -22.91 -5.46
N VAL A 213 19.04 -22.04 -6.08
CA VAL A 213 19.25 -20.69 -5.56
C VAL A 213 17.95 -19.97 -5.91
N GLU A 214 17.21 -19.54 -4.92
CA GLU A 214 16.12 -18.59 -5.11
C GLU A 214 16.70 -17.45 -5.93
N GLN A 215 16.10 -17.17 -7.06
CA GLN A 215 16.55 -16.11 -7.97
C GLN A 215 16.25 -14.80 -7.25
N GLU A 216 17.24 -13.92 -7.06
CA GLU A 216 17.03 -12.58 -6.53
C GLU A 216 15.95 -11.89 -7.38
N PRO A 217 14.94 -11.23 -6.78
CA PRO A 217 13.89 -10.55 -7.51
C PRO A 217 14.49 -9.47 -8.42
N ASP A 218 13.89 -9.29 -9.58
CA ASP A 218 14.30 -8.27 -10.57
C ASP A 218 13.59 -6.95 -10.24
N GLY A 219 14.32 -5.97 -9.73
CA GLY A 219 13.78 -4.68 -9.35
C GLY A 219 13.05 -3.93 -10.47
N TYR A 220 13.48 -4.10 -11.73
CA TYR A 220 12.75 -3.53 -12.88
C TYR A 220 11.39 -4.20 -13.07
N ALA A 221 11.35 -5.54 -13.07
CA ALA A 221 10.11 -6.28 -13.22
C ALA A 221 9.12 -5.98 -12.08
N GLU A 222 9.61 -5.93 -10.84
CA GLU A 222 8.79 -5.59 -9.67
C GLU A 222 8.25 -4.16 -9.74
N CYS A 223 9.06 -3.19 -10.13
CA CYS A 223 8.63 -1.80 -10.32
C CYS A 223 7.50 -1.70 -11.37
N ILE A 224 7.68 -2.33 -12.53
CA ILE A 224 6.66 -2.30 -13.59
C ILE A 224 5.39 -3.02 -13.15
N ALA A 225 5.49 -4.12 -12.40
CA ALA A 225 4.34 -4.81 -11.84
C ALA A 225 3.57 -3.91 -10.86
N SER A 226 4.25 -3.26 -9.92
CA SER A 226 3.63 -2.34 -8.95
C SER A 226 2.93 -1.15 -9.63
N LEU A 227 3.54 -0.56 -10.67
CA LEU A 227 2.90 0.51 -11.45
C LEU A 227 1.69 -0.03 -12.23
N GLY A 228 1.77 -1.28 -12.73
CA GLY A 228 0.70 -1.96 -13.44
C GLY A 228 -0.55 -2.17 -12.59
N GLU A 229 -0.42 -2.41 -11.29
CA GLU A 229 -1.55 -2.51 -10.34
C GLU A 229 -2.37 -1.21 -10.28
N LEU A 230 -1.73 -0.07 -10.46
CA LEU A 230 -2.39 1.24 -10.59
C LEU A 230 -2.98 1.50 -11.99
N GLY A 231 -2.81 0.55 -12.92
CA GLY A 231 -3.16 0.77 -14.33
C GLY A 231 -2.18 1.68 -15.07
N ILE A 232 -1.01 1.93 -14.51
CA ILE A 232 0.06 2.73 -15.13
C ILE A 232 0.86 1.82 -16.07
N VAL A 233 0.84 2.13 -17.35
CA VAL A 233 1.62 1.44 -18.38
C VAL A 233 2.75 2.34 -18.83
N ILE A 234 3.97 1.81 -18.80
CA ILE A 234 5.16 2.48 -19.33
C ILE A 234 5.45 1.88 -20.71
N GLU A 235 5.30 2.70 -21.77
CA GLU A 235 5.49 2.33 -23.18
C GLU A 235 6.93 2.55 -23.64
#